data_cc550841dd02a77a7f29110d46066cf9
#
_entry.id   cc550841dd02a77a7f29110d46066cf9
#
_cell.length_a   1.000
_cell.length_b   1.000
_cell.length_c   1.000
_cell.angle_alpha   90.00
_cell.angle_beta   90.00
_cell.angle_gamma   90.00
#
_symmetry.space_group_name_H-M   'P 1'
#
loop_
_entity.id
_entity.type
_entity.pdbx_description
1 polymer ?
#
loop_
_entity_poly.entity_id
_entity_poly.type
_entity_poly.pdbx_seq_one_letter_code
_entity_poly.pdbx_strand_id
1 'polypeptide(L)'
;MTKVLAGKIAVVTGAASGIGLASSETMMRAGATVVMVDCNAKALSALVEKWGDKAIAHVTDLLNSKSCALMVPEILKKVGRIDIFYGNAGTYIGGELVDTDAESIDRMLNLNVNSVIKNVHSVLPHMIKQ
;
A
#
# COMPACT_ATOMS: atom_id res chain seq x y z
N MET A 1 22.16 -13.12 0.34
CA MET A 1 21.43 -12.40 -0.72
C MET A 1 21.98 -10.99 -0.85
N THR A 2 22.25 -10.56 -2.06
CA THR A 2 22.65 -9.17 -2.33
C THR A 2 21.50 -8.24 -1.96
N LYS A 3 21.77 -7.21 -1.16
CA LYS A 3 20.77 -6.23 -0.74
C LYS A 3 20.56 -5.15 -1.81
N VAL A 4 19.98 -5.54 -2.92
CA VAL A 4 19.77 -4.66 -4.10
C VAL A 4 18.87 -3.45 -3.82
N LEU A 5 18.08 -3.50 -2.75
CA LEU A 5 17.20 -2.42 -2.30
C LEU A 5 17.72 -1.73 -1.01
N ALA A 6 19.00 -1.89 -0.68
CA ALA A 6 19.57 -1.24 0.50
C ALA A 6 19.36 0.29 0.45
N GLY A 7 18.82 0.86 1.53
CA GLY A 7 18.53 2.28 1.64
C GLY A 7 17.32 2.78 0.85
N LYS A 8 16.62 1.91 0.14
CA LYS A 8 15.38 2.27 -0.57
C LYS A 8 14.18 2.24 0.37
N ILE A 9 13.25 3.14 0.12
CA ILE A 9 11.96 3.19 0.81
C ILE A 9 10.87 2.79 -0.15
N ALA A 10 10.15 1.72 0.19
CA ALA A 10 9.03 1.22 -0.59
C ALA A 10 7.72 1.44 0.17
N VAL A 11 6.66 1.74 -0.56
CA VAL A 11 5.28 1.76 -0.07
C VAL A 11 4.52 0.64 -0.75
N VAL A 12 3.87 -0.22 0.02
CA VAL A 12 3.04 -1.32 -0.50
C VAL A 12 1.64 -1.20 0.09
N THR A 13 0.63 -1.08 -0.76
CA THR A 13 -0.77 -1.09 -0.33
C THR A 13 -1.32 -2.51 -0.33
N GLY A 14 -2.24 -2.81 0.59
CA GLY A 14 -2.72 -4.18 0.80
C GLY A 14 -1.62 -5.09 1.36
N ALA A 15 -0.77 -4.54 2.22
CA ALA A 15 0.46 -5.18 2.67
C ALA A 15 0.27 -6.20 3.80
N ALA A 16 -0.92 -6.28 4.42
CA ALA A 16 -1.15 -7.14 5.58
C ALA A 16 -1.40 -8.61 5.21
N SER A 17 -1.61 -8.93 3.94
CA SER A 17 -1.93 -10.29 3.50
C SER A 17 -1.58 -10.56 2.04
N GLY A 18 -1.57 -11.82 1.65
CA GLY A 18 -1.48 -12.26 0.25
C GLY A 18 -0.23 -11.75 -0.48
N ILE A 19 -0.42 -11.31 -1.70
CA ILE A 19 0.65 -10.84 -2.60
C ILE A 19 1.35 -9.60 -2.02
N GLY A 20 0.60 -8.66 -1.44
CA GLY A 20 1.17 -7.46 -0.83
C GLY A 20 2.10 -7.78 0.34
N LEU A 21 1.74 -8.73 1.20
CA LEU A 21 2.60 -9.20 2.29
C LEU A 21 3.86 -9.88 1.76
N ALA A 22 3.71 -10.82 0.84
CA ALA A 22 4.85 -11.54 0.26
C ALA A 22 5.83 -10.58 -0.45
N SER A 23 5.31 -9.59 -1.18
CA SER A 23 6.11 -8.55 -1.83
C SER A 23 6.84 -7.68 -0.82
N SER A 24 6.15 -7.25 0.25
CA SER A 24 6.76 -6.47 1.33
C SER A 24 7.90 -7.21 1.99
N GLU A 25 7.68 -8.48 2.36
CA GLU A 25 8.71 -9.32 2.97
C GLU A 25 9.92 -9.52 2.03
N THR A 26 9.68 -9.71 0.75
CA THR A 26 10.75 -9.85 -0.25
C THR A 26 11.57 -8.57 -0.37
N MET A 27 10.92 -7.40 -0.41
CA MET A 27 11.61 -6.11 -0.45
C MET A 27 12.42 -5.85 0.82
N MET A 28 11.90 -6.20 2.00
CA MET A 28 12.62 -6.08 3.27
C MET A 28 13.85 -6.99 3.33
N ARG A 29 13.74 -8.22 2.85
CA ARG A 29 14.90 -9.13 2.72
C ARG A 29 15.95 -8.58 1.75
N ALA A 30 15.52 -7.91 0.70
CA ALA A 30 16.41 -7.25 -0.26
C ALA A 30 17.02 -5.93 0.25
N GLY A 31 16.69 -5.51 1.48
CA GLY A 31 17.31 -4.37 2.16
C GLY A 31 16.47 -3.10 2.21
N ALA A 32 15.27 -3.07 1.64
CA ALA A 32 14.40 -1.91 1.71
C ALA A 32 13.80 -1.72 3.12
N THR A 33 13.43 -0.49 3.43
CA THR A 33 12.43 -0.19 4.45
C THR A 33 11.08 -0.10 3.77
N VAL A 34 10.08 -0.81 4.27
CA VAL A 34 8.75 -0.89 3.66
C VAL A 34 7.70 -0.23 4.53
N VAL A 35 7.04 0.78 4.00
CA VAL A 35 5.81 1.31 4.57
C VAL A 35 4.67 0.40 4.13
N MET A 36 4.15 -0.35 5.08
CA MET A 36 3.09 -1.33 4.88
C MET A 36 1.74 -0.65 5.11
N VAL A 37 0.97 -0.50 4.05
CA VAL A 37 -0.35 0.15 4.07
C VAL A 37 -1.45 -0.90 4.01
N ASP A 38 -2.34 -0.86 4.99
CA ASP A 38 -3.52 -1.73 5.04
C ASP A 38 -4.58 -1.11 5.96
N CYS A 39 -5.81 -1.55 5.85
CA CYS A 39 -6.88 -1.18 6.78
C CYS A 39 -6.88 -2.06 8.05
N ASN A 40 -6.15 -3.17 8.04
CA ASN A 40 -6.05 -4.09 9.18
C ASN A 40 -4.92 -3.68 10.13
N ALA A 41 -5.23 -2.80 11.08
CA ALA A 41 -4.28 -2.27 12.05
C ALA A 41 -3.61 -3.36 12.91
N LYS A 42 -4.36 -4.39 13.30
CA LYS A 42 -3.86 -5.49 14.14
C LYS A 42 -2.81 -6.31 13.38
N ALA A 43 -3.08 -6.66 12.14
CA ALA A 43 -2.13 -7.39 11.31
C ALA A 43 -0.86 -6.58 11.04
N LEU A 44 -0.98 -5.28 10.74
CA LEU A 44 0.18 -4.40 10.56
C LEU A 44 1.04 -4.31 11.82
N SER A 45 0.43 -4.18 13.00
CA SER A 45 1.15 -4.12 14.27
C SER A 45 2.02 -5.37 14.49
N ALA A 46 1.48 -6.55 14.26
CA ALA A 46 2.22 -7.81 14.37
C ALA A 46 3.39 -7.91 13.37
N LEU A 47 3.20 -7.40 12.16
CA LEU A 47 4.23 -7.39 11.12
C LEU A 47 5.39 -6.43 11.46
N VAL A 48 5.07 -5.25 11.99
CA VAL A 48 6.09 -4.29 12.45
C VAL A 48 6.88 -4.88 13.61
N GLU A 49 6.23 -5.54 14.56
CA GLU A 49 6.93 -6.25 15.64
C GLU A 49 7.90 -7.30 15.11
N LYS A 50 7.46 -8.09 14.11
CA LYS A 50 8.29 -9.13 13.48
C LYS A 50 9.50 -8.57 12.73
N TRP A 51 9.32 -7.48 11.99
CA TRP A 51 10.32 -6.95 11.05
C TRP A 51 11.13 -5.76 11.60
N GLY A 52 10.74 -5.20 12.76
CA GLY A 52 11.43 -4.09 13.39
C GLY A 52 11.58 -2.87 12.47
N ASP A 53 12.76 -2.30 12.43
CA ASP A 53 13.06 -1.07 11.67
C ASP A 53 12.88 -1.19 10.14
N LYS A 54 12.66 -2.40 9.62
CA LYS A 54 12.41 -2.64 8.20
C LYS A 54 10.95 -2.42 7.80
N ALA A 55 10.03 -2.41 8.75
CA ALA A 55 8.60 -2.27 8.50
C ALA A 55 8.03 -1.05 9.23
N ILE A 56 7.26 -0.23 8.52
CA ILE A 56 6.55 0.90 9.07
C ILE A 56 5.07 0.71 8.76
N ALA A 57 4.22 0.67 9.77
CA ALA A 57 2.78 0.55 9.59
C ALA A 57 2.14 1.88 9.21
N HIS A 58 1.25 1.86 8.25
CA HIS A 58 0.38 2.98 7.90
C HIS A 58 -1.04 2.48 7.70
N VAL A 59 -1.89 2.68 8.70
CA VAL A 59 -3.29 2.23 8.66
C VAL A 59 -4.09 3.20 7.80
N THR A 60 -4.66 2.70 6.70
CA THR A 60 -5.45 3.49 5.78
C THR A 60 -6.57 2.66 5.17
N ASP A 61 -7.77 3.19 5.16
CA ASP A 61 -8.88 2.68 4.35
C ASP A 61 -8.90 3.45 3.01
N LEU A 62 -8.46 2.78 1.94
CA LEU A 62 -8.39 3.37 0.60
C LEU A 62 -9.75 3.63 -0.04
N LEU A 63 -10.83 3.05 0.51
CA LEU A 63 -12.22 3.35 0.10
C LEU A 63 -12.72 4.67 0.69
N ASN A 64 -12.11 5.14 1.77
CA ASN A 64 -12.40 6.45 2.32
C ASN A 64 -11.61 7.52 1.56
N SER A 65 -12.30 8.42 0.87
CA SER A 65 -11.67 9.43 0.00
C SER A 65 -10.68 10.33 0.74
N LYS A 66 -10.99 10.73 1.97
CA LYS A 66 -10.11 11.57 2.78
C LYS A 66 -8.84 10.83 3.19
N SER A 67 -8.99 9.61 3.70
CA SER A 67 -7.85 8.78 4.09
C SER A 67 -6.96 8.45 2.91
N CYS A 68 -7.56 8.13 1.76
CA CYS A 68 -6.82 7.88 0.52
C CYS A 68 -6.00 9.11 0.08
N ALA A 69 -6.60 10.30 0.12
CA ALA A 69 -5.92 11.54 -0.27
C ALA A 69 -4.77 11.91 0.69
N LEU A 70 -4.89 11.59 1.98
CA LEU A 70 -3.88 11.92 2.99
C LEU A 70 -2.74 10.91 3.07
N MET A 71 -2.89 9.71 2.51
CA MET A 71 -1.94 8.62 2.64
C MET A 71 -0.51 9.01 2.23
N VAL A 72 -0.31 9.47 1.02
CA VAL A 72 1.04 9.83 0.51
C VAL A 72 1.64 11.01 1.27
N PRO A 73 0.92 12.14 1.50
CA PRO A 73 1.44 13.23 2.32
C PRO A 73 1.87 12.81 3.73
N GLU A 74 1.08 11.97 4.40
CA GLU A 74 1.39 11.49 5.74
C GLU A 74 2.60 10.54 5.75
N ILE A 75 2.71 9.65 4.76
CA ILE A 75 3.87 8.76 4.62
C ILE A 75 5.14 9.58 4.37
N LEU A 76 5.10 10.57 3.49
CA LEU A 76 6.26 11.43 3.21
C LEU A 76 6.73 12.20 4.44
N LYS A 77 5.83 12.62 5.33
CA LYS A 77 6.20 13.23 6.62
C LYS A 77 6.99 12.27 7.51
N LYS A 78 6.70 10.96 7.44
CA LYS A 78 7.38 9.94 8.25
C LYS A 78 8.74 9.55 7.69
N VAL A 79 8.84 9.39 6.36
CA VAL A 79 10.01 8.76 5.74
C VAL A 79 10.83 9.68 4.82
N GLY A 80 10.30 10.84 4.47
CA GLY A 80 11.00 11.88 3.69
C GLY A 80 11.12 11.62 2.19
N ARG A 81 11.05 10.36 1.74
CA ARG A 81 11.13 9.98 0.32
C ARG A 81 10.41 8.67 0.07
N ILE A 82 10.04 8.41 -1.18
CA ILE A 82 9.50 7.13 -1.64
C ILE A 82 10.23 6.77 -2.93
N ASP A 83 10.93 5.65 -2.92
CA ASP A 83 11.68 5.15 -4.09
C ASP A 83 10.84 4.16 -4.91
N ILE A 84 9.96 3.41 -4.24
CA ILE A 84 9.12 2.39 -4.86
C ILE A 84 7.69 2.57 -4.33
N PHE A 85 6.74 2.64 -5.23
CA PHE A 85 5.32 2.62 -4.89
C PHE A 85 4.66 1.39 -5.54
N TYR A 86 4.12 0.49 -4.73
CA TYR A 86 3.41 -0.70 -5.18
C TYR A 86 1.93 -0.63 -4.78
N GLY A 87 1.11 -0.19 -5.71
CA GLY A 87 -0.34 -0.10 -5.58
C GLY A 87 -0.99 -1.48 -5.75
N ASN A 88 -0.94 -2.31 -4.72
CA ASN A 88 -1.39 -3.70 -4.75
C ASN A 88 -2.80 -3.90 -4.17
N ALA A 89 -3.27 -3.02 -3.28
CA ALA A 89 -4.59 -3.18 -2.65
C ALA A 89 -5.69 -3.35 -3.69
N GLY A 90 -6.52 -4.35 -3.49
CA GLY A 90 -7.63 -4.67 -4.38
C GLY A 90 -8.59 -5.66 -3.72
N THR A 91 -9.75 -5.81 -4.32
CA THR A 91 -10.76 -6.76 -3.90
C THR A 91 -11.41 -7.40 -5.12
N TYR A 92 -11.93 -8.60 -4.91
CA TYR A 92 -12.73 -9.29 -5.90
C TYR A 92 -14.08 -9.65 -5.28
N ILE A 93 -15.14 -9.27 -5.96
CA ILE A 93 -16.52 -9.62 -5.61
C ILE A 93 -17.05 -10.42 -6.78
N GLY A 94 -17.13 -11.74 -6.60
CA GLY A 94 -17.58 -12.65 -7.64
C GLY A 94 -19.11 -12.74 -7.74
N GLY A 95 -19.57 -13.32 -8.84
CA GLY A 95 -20.97 -13.57 -9.12
C GLY A 95 -21.38 -13.16 -10.53
N GLU A 96 -22.60 -13.51 -10.90
CA GLU A 96 -23.17 -13.07 -12.16
C GLU A 96 -23.46 -11.57 -12.11
N LEU A 97 -23.21 -10.86 -13.20
CA LEU A 97 -23.42 -9.41 -13.26
C LEU A 97 -24.88 -9.03 -12.96
N VAL A 98 -25.81 -9.83 -13.43
CA VAL A 98 -27.26 -9.61 -13.21
C VAL A 98 -27.64 -9.62 -11.73
N ASP A 99 -26.90 -10.37 -10.90
CA ASP A 99 -27.14 -10.51 -9.46
C ASP A 99 -26.24 -9.61 -8.60
N THR A 100 -25.35 -8.86 -9.23
CA THR A 100 -24.41 -7.99 -8.52
C THR A 100 -25.03 -6.62 -8.27
N ASP A 101 -25.03 -6.17 -7.01
CA ASP A 101 -25.53 -4.83 -6.67
C ASP A 101 -24.54 -3.72 -7.08
N ALA A 102 -25.10 -2.52 -7.27
CA ALA A 102 -24.32 -1.36 -7.72
C ALA A 102 -23.22 -0.96 -6.70
N GLU A 103 -23.47 -1.14 -5.40
CA GLU A 103 -22.49 -0.82 -4.35
C GLU A 103 -21.27 -1.73 -4.45
N SER A 104 -21.44 -3.01 -4.72
CA SER A 104 -20.35 -3.96 -4.95
C SER A 104 -19.51 -3.59 -6.18
N ILE A 105 -20.15 -3.15 -7.26
CA ILE A 105 -19.48 -2.68 -8.47
C ILE A 105 -18.64 -1.44 -8.15
N ASP A 106 -19.23 -0.44 -7.51
CA ASP A 106 -18.54 0.78 -7.12
C ASP A 106 -17.36 0.50 -6.19
N ARG A 107 -17.53 -0.40 -5.24
CA ARG A 107 -16.48 -0.81 -4.31
C ARG A 107 -15.27 -1.41 -5.03
N MET A 108 -15.50 -2.32 -5.99
CA MET A 108 -14.40 -2.90 -6.78
C MET A 108 -13.68 -1.84 -7.62
N LEU A 109 -14.41 -0.98 -8.31
CA LEU A 109 -13.83 0.07 -9.13
C LEU A 109 -13.09 1.11 -8.29
N ASN A 110 -13.65 1.49 -7.16
CA ASN A 110 -13.03 2.46 -6.27
C ASN A 110 -11.73 1.93 -5.65
N LEU A 111 -11.69 0.69 -5.21
CA LEU A 111 -10.47 0.11 -4.63
C LEU A 111 -9.46 -0.27 -5.71
N ASN A 112 -9.88 -1.02 -6.75
CA ASN A 112 -8.95 -1.62 -7.71
C ASN A 112 -8.42 -0.63 -8.75
N VAL A 113 -9.14 0.44 -9.04
CA VAL A 113 -8.80 1.40 -10.10
C VAL A 113 -8.61 2.81 -9.53
N ASN A 114 -9.66 3.40 -8.97
CA ASN A 114 -9.63 4.80 -8.56
C ASN A 114 -8.58 5.08 -7.49
N SER A 115 -8.47 4.23 -6.46
CA SER A 115 -7.49 4.42 -5.39
C SER A 115 -6.06 4.33 -5.92
N VAL A 116 -5.79 3.40 -6.82
CA VAL A 116 -4.45 3.23 -7.43
C VAL A 116 -4.06 4.47 -8.22
N ILE A 117 -4.96 4.95 -9.09
CA ILE A 117 -4.70 6.15 -9.92
C ILE A 117 -4.47 7.37 -9.02
N LYS A 118 -5.31 7.57 -8.00
CA LYS A 118 -5.18 8.69 -7.05
C LYS A 118 -3.87 8.64 -6.27
N ASN A 119 -3.47 7.47 -5.81
CA ASN A 119 -2.23 7.30 -5.07
C ASN A 119 -1.00 7.53 -5.96
N VAL A 120 -1.00 7.02 -7.18
CA VAL A 120 0.07 7.27 -8.16
C VAL A 120 0.13 8.76 -8.51
N HIS A 121 -1.00 9.39 -8.75
CA HIS A 121 -1.08 10.84 -8.99
C HIS A 121 -0.48 11.64 -7.81
N SER A 122 -0.71 11.20 -6.58
CA SER A 122 -0.19 11.88 -5.38
C SER A 122 1.32 11.67 -5.18
N VAL A 123 1.85 10.48 -5.44
CA VAL A 123 3.27 10.17 -5.21
C VAL A 123 4.19 10.61 -6.33
N LEU A 124 3.71 10.59 -7.56
CA LEU A 124 4.52 10.80 -8.77
C LEU A 124 5.27 12.15 -8.79
N PRO A 125 4.67 13.31 -8.42
CA PRO A 125 5.41 14.57 -8.38
C PRO A 125 6.63 14.54 -7.46
N HIS A 126 6.57 13.81 -6.35
CA HIS A 126 7.68 13.66 -5.41
C HIS A 126 8.77 12.75 -5.98
N MET A 127 8.38 11.66 -6.62
CA MET A 127 9.34 10.74 -7.26
C MET A 127 10.07 11.39 -8.44
N ILE A 128 9.39 12.24 -9.21
CA ILE A 128 10.00 12.98 -10.33
C ILE A 128 11.07 13.95 -9.84
N LYS A 129 10.85 14.59 -8.69
CA LYS A 129 11.81 15.54 -8.11
C LYS A 129 13.02 14.88 -7.46
N GLN A 130 12.90 13.63 -7.12
CA GLN A 130 14.01 12.86 -6.56
C GLN A 130 15.00 12.48 -7.65
#